data_31f7233a9365f649672996b0aee3a769
#
_entry.id   31f7233a9365f649672996b0aee3a769
#
_cell.length_a   1.000
_cell.length_b   1.000
_cell.length_c   1.000
_cell.angle_alpha   90.00
_cell.angle_beta   90.00
_cell.angle_gamma   90.00
#
_symmetry.space_group_name_H-M   'P 1'
#
loop_
_entity.id
_entity.type
_entity.pdbx_description
1 polymer ?
#
loop_
_entity_poly.entity_id
_entity_poly.type
_entity_poly.pdbx_seq_one_letter_code
_entity_poly.pdbx_strand_id
1 'polypeptide(L)'
;MLIAFNRQVNFGDLFITSKGGYFLVVRNIFSDKFPVLIVDLSGNKSDDEFTKLDDIKYNYDIVEVIPSNQLILTKEDINLC
;
A
#
# COMPACT_ATOMS: atom_id res chain seq x y z
N MET A 1 -17.43 8.26 -17.39
CA MET A 1 -17.89 7.48 -16.25
C MET A 1 -16.71 7.03 -15.41
N LEU A 2 -16.85 7.16 -14.15
CA LEU A 2 -15.82 6.68 -13.26
C LEU A 2 -15.92 5.17 -13.13
N ILE A 3 -14.84 4.49 -13.42
CA ILE A 3 -14.79 3.05 -13.24
C ILE A 3 -14.33 2.77 -11.82
N ALA A 4 -15.14 2.05 -11.08
CA ALA A 4 -14.76 1.67 -9.74
C ALA A 4 -13.50 0.81 -9.79
N PHE A 5 -12.58 1.09 -8.90
CA PHE A 5 -11.39 0.30 -8.78
C PHE A 5 -11.74 -0.98 -8.02
N ASN A 6 -11.76 -2.11 -8.73
CA ASN A 6 -12.23 -3.36 -8.17
C ASN A 6 -11.13 -4.24 -7.61
N ARG A 7 -9.89 -3.86 -7.84
CA ARG A 7 -8.78 -4.71 -7.46
C ARG A 7 -8.57 -4.69 -5.96
N GLN A 8 -8.52 -5.86 -5.37
CA GLN A 8 -8.23 -6.00 -3.94
C GLN A 8 -6.76 -5.67 -3.69
N VAL A 9 -6.51 -4.82 -2.72
CA VAL A 9 -5.16 -4.54 -2.24
C VAL A 9 -4.83 -5.51 -1.13
N ASN A 10 -3.70 -6.18 -1.23
CA ASN A 10 -3.26 -7.19 -0.28
C ASN A 10 -1.96 -6.79 0.40
N PHE A 11 -1.60 -7.50 1.45
CA PHE A 11 -0.31 -7.27 2.10
C PHE A 11 0.82 -7.48 1.09
N GLY A 12 1.79 -6.57 1.11
CA GLY A 12 2.91 -6.58 0.20
C GLY A 12 2.69 -5.81 -1.09
N ASP A 13 1.45 -5.42 -1.38
CA ASP A 13 1.16 -4.65 -2.59
C ASP A 13 1.56 -3.20 -2.39
N LEU A 14 1.94 -2.57 -3.49
CA LEU A 14 2.15 -1.13 -3.53
C LEU A 14 0.99 -0.51 -4.29
N PHE A 15 0.43 0.59 -3.80
CA PHE A 15 -0.59 1.29 -4.57
C PHE A 15 -0.22 2.75 -4.77
N ILE A 16 -0.76 3.31 -5.84
CA ILE A 16 -0.52 4.69 -6.23
C ILE A 16 -1.85 5.41 -6.25
N THR A 17 -1.87 6.61 -5.67
CA THR A 17 -3.09 7.42 -5.62
C THR A 17 -3.11 8.45 -6.74
N SER A 18 -4.29 9.03 -6.96
CA SER A 18 -4.47 10.07 -7.98
C SER A 18 -3.64 11.31 -7.69
N LYS A 19 -3.23 11.51 -6.46
CA LYS A 19 -2.38 12.64 -6.08
C LYS A 19 -0.90 12.35 -6.22
N GLY A 20 -0.55 11.17 -6.72
CA GLY A 20 0.84 10.80 -6.95
C GLY A 20 1.55 10.19 -5.77
N GLY A 21 0.85 9.88 -4.69
CA GLY A 21 1.46 9.23 -3.54
C GLY A 21 1.68 7.74 -3.77
N TYR A 22 2.73 7.22 -3.19
CA TYR A 22 3.07 5.79 -3.25
C TYR A 22 2.96 5.21 -1.86
N PHE A 23 2.25 4.09 -1.74
CA PHE A 23 1.96 3.49 -0.45
C PHE A 23 2.18 1.99 -0.49
N LEU A 24 2.80 1.47 0.55
CA LEU A 24 3.03 0.03 0.69
C LEU A 24 2.14 -0.52 1.79
N VAL A 25 1.49 -1.65 1.52
CA VAL A 25 0.60 -2.30 2.47
C VAL A 25 1.38 -3.38 3.20
N VAL A 26 1.51 -3.24 4.51
CA VAL A 26 2.27 -4.20 5.31
C VAL A 26 1.46 -4.64 6.51
N ARG A 27 1.86 -5.79 7.08
CA ARG A 27 1.24 -6.28 8.30
C ARG A 27 1.79 -5.49 9.48
N ASN A 28 0.87 -4.97 10.29
CA ASN A 28 1.26 -4.18 11.46
C ASN A 28 1.51 -5.12 12.63
N ILE A 29 2.78 -5.37 12.90
CA ILE A 29 3.18 -6.26 13.99
C ILE A 29 3.07 -5.60 15.37
N PHE A 30 2.80 -4.30 15.40
CA PHE A 30 2.74 -3.55 16.65
C PHE A 30 1.32 -3.39 17.19
N SER A 31 0.33 -3.86 16.45
CA SER A 31 -1.06 -3.68 16.86
C SER A 31 -1.92 -4.85 16.40
N ASP A 32 -2.59 -5.50 17.34
CA ASP A 32 -3.57 -6.53 17.00
C ASP A 32 -4.90 -5.89 16.57
N LYS A 33 -5.16 -4.70 17.06
CA LYS A 33 -6.41 -4.00 16.75
C LYS A 33 -6.41 -3.44 15.33
N PHE A 34 -5.26 -2.99 14.86
CA PHE A 34 -5.10 -2.44 13.52
C PHE A 34 -4.02 -3.21 12.77
N PRO A 35 -4.37 -4.40 12.25
CA PRO A 35 -3.36 -5.26 11.63
C PRO A 35 -2.85 -4.79 10.27
N VAL A 36 -3.48 -3.79 9.68
CA VAL A 36 -3.08 -3.28 8.37
C VAL A 36 -2.37 -1.94 8.56
N LEU A 37 -1.14 -1.85 8.07
CA LEU A 37 -0.36 -0.62 8.14
C LEU A 37 -0.05 -0.14 6.73
N ILE A 38 -0.31 1.13 6.48
CA ILE A 38 -0.03 1.75 5.19
C ILE A 38 1.18 2.66 5.35
N VAL A 39 2.27 2.32 4.69
CA VAL A 39 3.52 3.07 4.75
C VAL A 39 3.59 4.02 3.58
N ASP A 40 3.71 5.31 3.86
CA ASP A 40 3.81 6.34 2.82
C ASP A 40 5.25 6.41 2.31
N LEU A 41 5.50 5.83 1.15
CA LEU A 41 6.84 5.82 0.55
C LEU A 41 7.20 7.16 -0.08
N SER A 42 6.22 8.01 -0.33
CA SER A 42 6.49 9.35 -0.86
C SER A 42 6.92 10.34 0.23
N GLY A 43 6.80 9.95 1.50
CA GLY A 43 7.31 10.73 2.61
C GLY A 43 6.51 11.96 2.98
N ASN A 44 5.27 12.05 2.50
CA ASN A 44 4.46 13.25 2.70
C ASN A 44 3.51 13.19 3.88
N LYS A 45 3.28 12.02 4.42
CA LYS A 45 2.34 11.81 5.52
C LYS A 45 2.88 10.77 6.47
N SER A 46 2.31 10.75 7.66
CA SER A 46 2.58 9.64 8.57
C SER A 46 1.83 8.40 8.12
N ASP A 47 2.26 7.25 8.63
CA ASP A 47 1.65 5.98 8.30
C ASP A 47 0.23 5.91 8.85
N ASP A 48 -0.64 5.22 8.11
CA ASP A 48 -2.03 4.98 8.50
C ASP A 48 -2.22 3.53 8.91
N GLU A 49 -3.18 3.31 9.80
CA GLU A 49 -3.52 1.98 10.29
C GLU A 49 -4.99 1.69 10.03
N PHE A 50 -5.30 0.44 9.67
CA PHE A 50 -6.68 0.03 9.42
C PHE A 50 -6.97 -1.33 10.04
N THR A 51 -8.24 -1.59 10.29
CA THR A 51 -8.66 -2.87 10.84
C THR A 51 -8.69 -3.97 9.82
N LYS A 52 -8.92 -3.63 8.54
CA LYS A 52 -8.97 -4.62 7.47
C LYS A 52 -8.57 -4.00 6.15
N LEU A 53 -8.16 -4.87 5.22
CA LEU A 53 -7.68 -4.43 3.91
C LEU A 53 -8.72 -3.68 3.10
N ASP A 54 -10.00 -4.05 3.23
CA ASP A 54 -11.06 -3.39 2.48
C ASP A 54 -11.21 -1.91 2.81
N ASP A 55 -10.74 -1.48 3.96
CA ASP A 55 -10.87 -0.09 4.37
C ASP A 55 -9.97 0.84 3.56
N ILE A 56 -8.94 0.29 2.91
CA ILE A 56 -7.97 1.10 2.18
C ILE A 56 -8.65 1.87 1.04
N LYS A 57 -9.46 1.19 0.26
CA LYS A 57 -10.09 1.80 -0.91
C LYS A 57 -11.08 2.92 -0.56
N TYR A 58 -11.56 2.94 0.68
CA TYR A 58 -12.47 4.01 1.13
C TYR A 58 -11.73 5.24 1.61
N ASN A 59 -10.42 5.12 1.83
CA ASN A 59 -9.61 6.19 2.38
C ASN A 59 -8.58 6.74 1.40
N TYR A 60 -8.37 6.05 0.28
CA TYR A 60 -7.39 6.45 -0.73
C TYR A 60 -8.02 6.37 -2.11
N ASP A 61 -7.73 7.35 -2.94
CA ASP A 61 -8.15 7.35 -4.34
C ASP A 61 -7.11 6.59 -5.16
N ILE A 62 -7.23 5.27 -5.18
CA ILE A 62 -6.25 4.38 -5.79
C ILE A 62 -6.44 4.36 -7.30
N VAL A 63 -5.38 4.64 -8.04
CA VAL A 63 -5.41 4.60 -9.50
C VAL A 63 -4.61 3.41 -10.06
N GLU A 64 -3.70 2.86 -9.27
CA GLU A 64 -2.91 1.72 -9.70
C GLU A 64 -2.48 0.88 -8.52
N VAL A 65 -2.45 -0.44 -8.70
CA VAL A 65 -1.88 -1.37 -7.71
C VAL A 65 -0.81 -2.19 -8.40
N ILE A 66 0.35 -2.25 -7.78
CA ILE A 66 1.44 -3.13 -8.22
C ILE A 66 1.49 -4.29 -7.24
N PRO A 67 1.06 -5.48 -7.64
CA PRO A 67 1.02 -6.63 -6.73
C PRO A 67 2.41 -7.02 -6.26
N SER A 68 2.48 -7.61 -5.07
CA SER A 68 3.76 -7.98 -4.48
C SER A 68 4.56 -8.93 -5.37
N ASN A 69 3.90 -9.77 -6.17
CA ASN A 69 4.61 -10.67 -7.07
C ASN A 69 5.26 -9.96 -8.25
N GLN A 70 4.95 -8.67 -8.44
CA GLN A 70 5.58 -7.84 -9.47
C GLN A 70 6.60 -6.86 -8.88
N LEU A 71 6.69 -6.80 -7.54
CA LEU A 71 7.67 -5.99 -6.86
C LEU A 71 8.89 -6.86 -6.60
N ILE A 72 9.67 -7.07 -7.64
CA ILE A 72 10.84 -7.93 -7.55
C ILE A 72 12.03 -7.11 -7.09
N LEU A 73 12.46 -7.37 -5.86
CA LEU A 73 13.70 -6.79 -5.34
C LEU A 73 14.77 -7.85 -5.41
N THR A 74 15.78 -7.60 -6.20
CA THR A 74 16.92 -8.51 -6.27
C THR A 74 17.87 -8.22 -5.14
N LYS A 75 18.81 -9.13 -4.95
CA LYS A 75 19.84 -8.94 -3.96
C LYS A 75 20.67 -7.69 -4.25
N GLU A 76 20.92 -7.42 -5.52
CA GLU A 76 21.64 -6.22 -5.92
C GLU A 76 20.87 -4.95 -5.57
N ASP A 77 19.56 -4.96 -5.75
CA ASP A 77 18.74 -3.80 -5.41
C ASP A 77 18.83 -3.48 -3.93
N ILE A 78 18.82 -4.51 -3.10
CA ILE A 78 18.90 -4.35 -1.66
C ILE A 78 20.27 -3.81 -1.25
N ASN A 79 21.30 -4.27 -1.92
CA ASN A 79 22.69 -3.92 -1.57
C ASN A 79 23.09 -2.52 -2.05
N LEU A 80 22.25 -1.87 -2.83
CA LEU A 80 22.52 -0.51 -3.26
C LEU A 80 22.31 0.52 -2.16
N CYS A 81 21.73 0.13 -1.09
CA CYS A 81 21.47 1.02 0.04
C CYS A 81 22.72 1.32 0.84
#